data_729c5d14afb85db2cac82703014e1ee0
#
_entry.id   729c5d14afb85db2cac82703014e1ee0
#
_cell.length_a   1.000
_cell.length_b   1.000
_cell.length_c   1.000
_cell.angle_alpha   90.00
_cell.angle_beta   90.00
_cell.angle_gamma   90.00
#
_symmetry.space_group_name_H-M   'P 1'
#
loop_
_entity.id
_entity.type
_entity.pdbx_description
1 polymer ?
#
loop_
_entity_poly.entity_id
_entity_poly.type
_entity_poly.pdbx_seq_one_letter_code
_entity_poly.pdbx_strand_id
1 'polypeptide(L)'
;MTMVDRRNGVQPFIVPRRQAVLTFPDGHDYEGAEISARLDVDVRTFFELQNIGEDSTAGETKTAFERFGNEIVKSWNLCDDDGESITPDADGFLSLPPAVCIAIIGAWAEAAGTSGEG
;
A
#
# COMPACT_ATOMS: atom_id res chain seq x y z
N MET A 1 -23.41 -30.32 -0.30
CA MET A 1 -23.55 -29.79 0.00
C MET A 1 -23.65 -29.27 0.15
N THR A 2 -23.65 -29.35 0.11
CA THR A 2 -23.79 -28.91 0.30
C THR A 2 -23.90 -28.07 0.54
N MET A 3 -24.10 -27.79 0.43
CA MET A 3 -24.26 -27.11 0.72
C MET A 3 -24.65 -26.60 1.30
N VAL A 4 -24.89 -26.71 1.48
CA VAL A 4 -25.32 -26.41 2.05
C VAL A 4 -25.65 -25.84 2.61
N ASP A 5 -25.95 -25.71 2.90
CA ASP A 5 -26.35 -25.20 3.46
C ASP A 5 -26.29 -24.54 4.01
N ARG A 6 -26.35 -24.25 3.89
CA ARG A 6 -26.45 -23.65 4.34
C ARG A 6 -26.79 -22.72 4.69
N ARG A 7 -27.20 -22.38 4.15
CA ARG A 7 -27.85 -21.53 4.58
C ARG A 7 -27.86 -21.30 6.00
N ASN A 8 -28.64 -21.80 6.71
CA ASN A 8 -28.51 -21.77 8.07
C ASN A 8 -27.32 -22.43 8.38
N GLY A 9 -26.50 -22.44 9.03
CA GLY A 9 -25.32 -23.16 9.28
C GLY A 9 -24.12 -22.73 8.49
N VAL A 10 -24.29 -21.83 7.55
CA VAL A 10 -23.15 -21.30 6.81
C VAL A 10 -22.50 -20.20 7.62
N GLN A 11 -21.22 -20.38 7.93
CA GLN A 11 -20.48 -19.38 8.69
C GLN A 11 -19.95 -18.31 7.76
N PRO A 12 -19.95 -17.06 8.17
CA PRO A 12 -19.29 -16.02 7.37
C PRO A 12 -17.83 -16.35 7.18
N PHE A 13 -17.33 -16.15 6.00
CA PHE A 13 -15.91 -16.35 5.72
C PHE A 13 -15.22 -14.99 5.70
N ILE A 14 -14.26 -14.81 6.60
CA ILE A 14 -13.52 -13.57 6.67
C ILE A 14 -12.37 -13.63 5.68
N VAL A 15 -12.40 -12.75 4.70
CA VAL A 15 -11.37 -12.71 3.68
C VAL A 15 -10.06 -12.27 4.33
N PRO A 16 -9.00 -13.08 4.23
CA PRO A 16 -7.74 -12.73 4.86
C PRO A 16 -7.11 -11.50 4.20
N ARG A 17 -6.41 -10.72 5.01
CA ARG A 17 -5.70 -9.53 4.53
C ARG A 17 -4.25 -9.66 4.91
N ARG A 18 -3.40 -9.72 3.91
CA ARG A 18 -1.96 -9.83 4.14
C ARG A 18 -1.37 -8.45 4.37
N GLN A 19 -0.33 -8.41 5.17
CA GLN A 19 0.42 -7.19 5.46
C GLN A 19 1.89 -7.51 5.38
N ALA A 20 2.68 -6.50 5.13
CA ALA A 20 4.13 -6.64 5.10
C ALA A 20 4.78 -5.33 5.50
N VAL A 21 6.01 -5.42 5.95
CA VAL A 21 6.82 -4.23 6.20
C VAL A 21 7.68 -4.05 4.95
N LEU A 22 7.50 -2.93 4.27
CA LEU A 22 8.28 -2.60 3.09
C LEU A 22 9.58 -1.99 3.54
N THR A 23 10.69 -2.51 3.02
CA THR A 23 12.03 -2.01 3.36
C THR A 23 12.82 -1.83 2.07
N PHE A 24 13.98 -1.22 2.20
CA PHE A 24 14.85 -0.99 1.06
C PHE A 24 16.21 -1.64 1.34
N PRO A 25 16.87 -2.16 0.31
CA PRO A 25 18.13 -2.89 0.52
C PRO A 25 19.25 -1.97 0.99
N ASP A 26 20.27 -2.59 1.57
CA ASP A 26 21.46 -1.87 2.01
C ASP A 26 22.05 -1.11 0.83
N GLY A 27 22.44 0.11 1.07
CA GLY A 27 23.00 0.95 0.02
C GLY A 27 21.98 1.74 -0.77
N HIS A 28 20.70 1.47 -0.57
CA HIS A 28 19.64 2.23 -1.22
C HIS A 28 19.52 3.60 -0.55
N ASP A 29 19.09 4.61 -1.32
CA ASP A 29 18.93 5.95 -0.78
C ASP A 29 17.98 6.01 0.41
N TYR A 30 17.02 5.09 0.45
CA TYR A 30 16.01 5.07 1.53
C TYR A 30 16.22 3.92 2.48
N GLU A 31 17.44 3.42 2.55
CA GLU A 31 17.78 2.36 3.50
C GLU A 31 17.40 2.81 4.91
N GLY A 32 16.77 1.92 5.66
CA GLY A 32 16.33 2.22 7.02
C GLY A 32 14.86 2.61 7.12
N ALA A 33 14.23 2.97 6.00
CA ALA A 33 12.81 3.27 6.02
C ALA A 33 12.03 1.97 6.14
N GLU A 34 10.98 1.99 6.98
CA GLU A 34 10.11 0.83 7.18
C GLU A 34 8.67 1.31 7.08
N ILE A 35 7.93 0.72 6.15
CA ILE A 35 6.53 1.08 5.94
C ILE A 35 5.70 -0.18 6.07
N SER A 36 4.85 -0.22 7.10
CA SER A 36 3.93 -1.33 7.28
C SER A 36 2.72 -1.07 6.39
N ALA A 37 2.40 -2.01 5.53
CA ALA A 37 1.36 -1.79 4.52
C ALA A 37 0.52 -3.04 4.30
N ARG A 38 -0.72 -2.83 3.89
CA ARG A 38 -1.56 -3.93 3.45
C ARG A 38 -1.13 -4.36 2.07
N LEU A 39 -1.09 -5.65 1.85
CA LEU A 39 -0.80 -6.19 0.52
C LEU A 39 -2.09 -6.46 -0.25
N ASP A 40 -3.16 -6.80 0.44
CA ASP A 40 -4.41 -7.15 -0.22
C ASP A 40 -5.36 -5.96 -0.20
N VAL A 41 -5.65 -5.45 -1.38
CA VAL A 41 -6.57 -4.32 -1.55
C VAL A 41 -7.65 -4.75 -2.53
N ASP A 42 -8.71 -3.96 -2.65
CA ASP A 42 -9.74 -4.33 -3.61
C ASP A 42 -9.22 -4.10 -5.03
N VAL A 43 -9.92 -4.71 -5.98
CA VAL A 43 -9.49 -4.71 -7.38
C VAL A 43 -9.43 -3.29 -7.94
N ARG A 44 -10.37 -2.45 -7.54
CA ARG A 44 -10.39 -1.06 -8.00
C ARG A 44 -9.12 -0.33 -7.60
N THR A 45 -8.75 -0.44 -6.33
CA THR A 45 -7.55 0.22 -5.82
C THR A 45 -6.30 -0.33 -6.51
N PHE A 46 -6.26 -1.64 -6.69
CA PHE A 46 -5.12 -2.28 -7.35
C PHE A 46 -4.93 -1.71 -8.75
N PHE A 47 -6.01 -1.61 -9.53
CA PHE A 47 -5.91 -1.10 -10.89
C PHE A 47 -5.56 0.39 -10.92
N GLU A 48 -6.05 1.16 -9.97
CA GLU A 48 -5.68 2.58 -9.91
C GLU A 48 -4.18 2.74 -9.71
N LEU A 49 -3.62 1.92 -8.84
CA LEU A 49 -2.18 2.01 -8.56
C LEU A 49 -1.35 1.49 -9.73
N GLN A 50 -1.84 0.47 -10.41
CA GLN A 50 -1.15 -0.07 -11.58
C GLN A 50 -1.11 0.92 -12.73
N ASN A 51 -2.08 1.81 -12.80
CA ASN A 51 -2.18 2.75 -13.91
C ASN A 51 -1.44 4.05 -13.69
N ILE A 52 -0.76 4.20 -12.56
CA ILE A 52 0.08 5.38 -12.34
C ILE A 52 1.26 5.29 -13.30
N GLY A 53 1.44 6.30 -14.14
CA GLY A 53 2.52 6.28 -15.09
C GLY A 53 2.50 7.54 -15.92
N GLU A 54 3.22 7.50 -17.05
CA GLU A 54 3.41 8.67 -17.89
C GLU A 54 2.11 9.23 -18.44
N ASP A 55 1.13 8.34 -18.66
CA ASP A 55 -0.14 8.76 -19.24
C ASP A 55 -1.13 9.26 -18.20
N SER A 56 -0.79 9.18 -16.92
CA SER A 56 -1.69 9.61 -15.87
C SER A 56 -1.68 11.12 -15.75
N THR A 57 -2.85 11.70 -15.52
CA THR A 57 -2.92 13.13 -15.23
C THR A 57 -2.44 13.36 -13.81
N ALA A 58 -2.08 14.61 -13.50
CA ALA A 58 -1.67 14.99 -12.15
C ALA A 58 -2.78 14.68 -11.14
N GLY A 59 -4.04 14.91 -11.54
CA GLY A 59 -5.16 14.62 -10.65
C GLY A 59 -5.32 13.14 -10.38
N GLU A 60 -5.13 12.31 -11.42
CA GLU A 60 -5.22 10.87 -11.25
C GLU A 60 -4.12 10.35 -10.34
N THR A 61 -2.92 10.86 -10.53
CA THR A 61 -1.79 10.47 -9.70
C THR A 61 -2.02 10.86 -8.26
N LYS A 62 -2.49 12.09 -8.04
CA LYS A 62 -2.76 12.55 -6.69
C LYS A 62 -3.81 11.68 -6.00
N THR A 63 -4.89 11.36 -6.72
CA THR A 63 -5.95 10.53 -6.17
C THR A 63 -5.42 9.16 -5.78
N ALA A 64 -4.57 8.57 -6.62
CA ALA A 64 -4.00 7.26 -6.33
C ALA A 64 -3.08 7.32 -5.11
N PHE A 65 -2.28 8.39 -4.99
CA PHE A 65 -1.40 8.57 -3.85
C PHE A 65 -2.21 8.77 -2.56
N GLU A 66 -3.28 9.55 -2.62
CA GLU A 66 -4.15 9.73 -1.46
C GLU A 66 -4.73 8.40 -1.00
N ARG A 67 -5.19 7.61 -1.95
CA ARG A 67 -5.75 6.31 -1.62
C ARG A 67 -4.71 5.38 -1.04
N PHE A 68 -3.50 5.40 -1.59
CA PHE A 68 -2.42 4.57 -1.07
C PHE A 68 -2.13 4.93 0.39
N GLY A 69 -1.97 6.22 0.68
CA GLY A 69 -1.65 6.66 2.03
C GLY A 69 -2.79 6.40 3.01
N ASN A 70 -4.02 6.48 2.55
CA ASN A 70 -5.17 6.36 3.42
C ASN A 70 -5.60 4.91 3.66
N GLU A 71 -5.48 4.04 2.64
CA GLU A 71 -6.03 2.70 2.72
C GLU A 71 -4.98 1.61 2.83
N ILE A 72 -3.78 1.85 2.33
CA ILE A 72 -2.75 0.81 2.26
C ILE A 72 -1.72 0.95 3.37
N VAL A 73 -1.24 2.17 3.61
CA VAL A 73 -0.24 2.41 4.64
C VAL A 73 -0.88 2.25 6.01
N LYS A 74 -0.22 1.46 6.87
CA LYS A 74 -0.68 1.25 8.25
C LYS A 74 0.15 2.07 9.23
N SER A 75 1.47 2.06 9.06
CA SER A 75 2.38 2.79 9.93
C SER A 75 3.72 2.89 9.23
N TRP A 76 4.59 3.76 9.73
CA TRP A 76 5.95 3.88 9.20
C TRP A 76 6.83 4.59 10.21
N ASN A 77 8.13 4.59 9.92
CA ASN A 77 9.10 5.29 10.76
C ASN A 77 9.62 6.56 10.10
N LEU A 78 8.86 7.14 9.16
CA LEU A 78 9.31 8.31 8.42
C LEU A 78 9.18 9.58 9.27
N CYS A 79 10.20 10.41 9.20
CA CYS A 79 10.24 11.68 9.92
C CYS A 79 10.61 12.78 8.96
N ASP A 80 10.26 14.02 9.32
CA ASP A 80 10.62 15.18 8.53
C ASP A 80 12.04 15.66 8.90
N ASP A 81 12.44 16.77 8.32
CA ASP A 81 13.79 17.31 8.53
C ASP A 81 14.08 17.66 9.99
N ASP A 82 13.02 17.93 10.75
CA ASP A 82 13.15 18.27 12.16
C ASP A 82 13.14 17.04 13.05
N GLY A 83 13.02 15.86 12.46
CA GLY A 83 12.96 14.62 13.22
C GLY A 83 11.59 14.30 13.77
N GLU A 84 10.57 15.02 13.36
CA GLU A 84 9.22 14.77 13.82
C GLU A 84 8.53 13.76 12.93
N SER A 85 7.77 12.85 13.53
CA SER A 85 7.07 11.81 12.79
C SER A 85 6.07 12.40 11.82
N ILE A 86 6.08 11.88 10.61
CA ILE A 86 5.08 12.22 9.61
C ILE A 86 3.93 11.25 9.81
N THR A 87 2.70 11.77 9.87
CA THR A 87 1.53 10.91 10.08
C THR A 87 1.34 9.97 8.90
N PRO A 88 1.16 8.66 9.14
CA PRO A 88 0.99 7.70 8.04
C PRO A 88 -0.45 7.67 7.53
N ASP A 89 -0.83 8.71 6.81
CA ASP A 89 -2.15 8.84 6.22
C ASP A 89 -2.01 9.53 4.86
N ALA A 90 -3.14 9.89 4.26
CA ALA A 90 -3.11 10.49 2.93
C ALA A 90 -2.30 11.79 2.91
N ASP A 91 -2.55 12.65 3.90
CA ASP A 91 -1.83 13.92 3.95
C ASP A 91 -0.34 13.71 4.17
N GLY A 92 0.02 12.79 5.04
CA GLY A 92 1.42 12.47 5.28
C GLY A 92 2.10 11.94 4.04
N PHE A 93 1.43 11.03 3.33
CA PHE A 93 2.00 10.46 2.12
C PHE A 93 2.18 11.53 1.05
N LEU A 94 1.20 12.42 0.91
CA LEU A 94 1.29 13.49 -0.08
C LEU A 94 2.34 14.55 0.27
N SER A 95 2.77 14.58 1.54
CA SER A 95 3.81 15.53 1.94
C SER A 95 5.21 15.03 1.59
N LEU A 96 5.35 13.77 1.17
CA LEU A 96 6.64 13.20 0.84
C LEU A 96 7.07 13.65 -0.56
N PRO A 97 8.38 13.71 -0.82
CA PRO A 97 8.83 13.96 -2.19
C PRO A 97 8.30 12.89 -3.15
N PRO A 98 8.00 13.26 -4.39
CA PRO A 98 7.45 12.29 -5.35
C PRO A 98 8.31 11.04 -5.52
N ALA A 99 9.63 11.20 -5.50
CA ALA A 99 10.52 10.05 -5.67
C ALA A 99 10.34 9.05 -4.53
N VAL A 100 10.12 9.55 -3.31
CA VAL A 100 9.89 8.67 -2.16
C VAL A 100 8.57 7.92 -2.33
N CYS A 101 7.52 8.63 -2.73
CA CYS A 101 6.22 8.01 -2.94
C CYS A 101 6.30 6.92 -3.99
N ILE A 102 6.99 7.18 -5.09
CA ILE A 102 7.12 6.21 -6.17
C ILE A 102 7.90 5.00 -5.70
N ALA A 103 8.97 5.22 -4.92
CA ALA A 103 9.77 4.12 -4.40
C ALA A 103 8.94 3.23 -3.46
N ILE A 104 8.12 3.84 -2.61
CA ILE A 104 7.29 3.09 -1.68
C ILE A 104 6.24 2.28 -2.45
N ILE A 105 5.58 2.89 -3.42
CA ILE A 105 4.57 2.18 -4.22
C ILE A 105 5.22 1.05 -5.00
N GLY A 106 6.42 1.27 -5.53
CA GLY A 106 7.15 0.22 -6.23
C GLY A 106 7.46 -0.97 -5.34
N ALA A 107 7.93 -0.69 -4.13
CA ALA A 107 8.22 -1.75 -3.16
C ALA A 107 6.95 -2.50 -2.80
N TRP A 108 5.84 -1.78 -2.65
CA TRP A 108 4.55 -2.39 -2.36
C TRP A 108 4.10 -3.31 -3.50
N ALA A 109 4.19 -2.82 -4.73
CA ALA A 109 3.77 -3.60 -5.89
C ALA A 109 4.57 -4.88 -6.01
N GLU A 110 5.86 -4.81 -5.74
CA GLU A 110 6.73 -5.97 -5.79
C GLU A 110 6.35 -6.99 -4.71
N ALA A 111 6.13 -6.50 -3.50
CA ALA A 111 5.75 -7.38 -2.39
C ALA A 111 4.39 -8.02 -2.64
N ALA A 112 3.43 -7.25 -3.13
CA ALA A 112 2.08 -7.76 -3.38
C ALA A 112 2.10 -8.78 -4.51
N GLY A 113 2.87 -8.52 -5.56
CA GLY A 113 2.97 -9.43 -6.68
C GLY A 113 3.66 -10.73 -6.32
N THR A 114 4.75 -10.63 -5.58
CA THR A 114 5.48 -11.81 -5.14
C THR A 114 4.61 -12.68 -4.24
N SER A 115 3.88 -12.04 -3.32
CA SER A 115 2.99 -12.77 -2.43
C SER A 115 1.87 -13.46 -3.20
N GLY A 116 1.42 -12.85 -4.27
CA GLY A 116 0.35 -13.41 -5.07
C GLY A 116 0.74 -14.69 -5.78
N GLU A 117 2.02 -14.90 -5.97
CA GLU A 117 2.52 -16.11 -6.59
C GLU A 117 2.45 -17.30 -5.66
N GLY A 118 2.56 -17.04 -4.44
CA GLY A 118 2.58 -17.89 -3.29
C GLY A 118 2.24 -19.28 -3.36
#